data_458a5fa08fadc72e36081fcadc822de7
#
_entry.id   458a5fa08fadc72e36081fcadc822de7
#
_cell.length_a   1.000
_cell.length_b   1.000
_cell.length_c   1.000
_cell.angle_alpha   90.00
_cell.angle_beta   90.00
_cell.angle_gamma   90.00
#
_symmetry.space_group_name_H-M   'P 1'
#
loop_
_entity.id
_entity.type
_entity.pdbx_description
1 polymer ?
#
loop_
_entity_poly.entity_id
_entity_poly.type
_entity_poly.pdbx_seq_one_letter_code
_entity_poly.pdbx_strand_id
1 'polypeptide(L)'
;MTESQSALRDYYETNTRLFLHLSGGRSTYSLHRPVWGEGVSSRAEAFAYPYRLVAREVEALPESDDPVRVLDLGCGVGGGVFYLVEESRGPVSATGVTLSPTQVRLARREARRRGCSGACSFRLGNFLDLPALPSVDLAYAIEAFVLASDPAQFFREAAAAIRPGGRLVLIDDLLAPPAERSGSDDRAQRWVRTFRAGWQAAGLRSADTVRSLAREQGFVCRDDRDLTPALHLDRLRDRLIAWAVVPLRPLLWRWAYFRGLIGGHALQQCLKRGLIHYRCLVFERTGPQ
;
A
#
# COMPACT_ATOMS: atom_id res chain seq x y z
N MET A 1 10.07 5.59 -18.21
CA MET A 1 9.20 4.49 -17.67
C MET A 1 9.83 3.19 -18.10
N THR A 2 10.16 2.30 -17.16
CA THR A 2 10.74 0.98 -17.47
C THR A 2 9.66 0.02 -17.98
N GLU A 3 10.05 -1.11 -18.61
CA GLU A 3 9.13 -2.16 -19.08
C GLU A 3 8.27 -2.71 -17.92
N SER A 4 8.86 -2.90 -16.74
CA SER A 4 8.14 -3.34 -15.53
C SER A 4 7.07 -2.34 -15.09
N GLN A 5 7.35 -1.04 -15.16
CA GLN A 5 6.40 0.03 -14.81
C GLN A 5 5.24 0.11 -15.81
N SER A 6 5.52 -0.10 -17.11
CA SER A 6 4.49 -0.19 -18.14
C SER A 6 3.55 -1.36 -17.88
N ALA A 7 4.09 -2.55 -17.61
CA ALA A 7 3.31 -3.74 -17.31
C ALA A 7 2.43 -3.56 -16.04
N LEU A 8 2.96 -2.91 -15.00
CA LEU A 8 2.22 -2.60 -13.78
C LEU A 8 1.08 -1.61 -14.04
N ARG A 9 1.34 -0.56 -14.82
CA ARG A 9 0.30 0.40 -15.24
C ARG A 9 -0.82 -0.30 -16.01
N ASP A 10 -0.47 -1.11 -17.02
CA ASP A 10 -1.45 -1.80 -17.87
C ASP A 10 -2.29 -2.81 -17.04
N TYR A 11 -1.68 -3.45 -16.05
CA TYR A 11 -2.40 -4.31 -15.10
C TYR A 11 -3.48 -3.52 -14.33
N TYR A 12 -3.15 -2.36 -13.77
CA TYR A 12 -4.12 -1.54 -13.02
C TYR A 12 -5.15 -0.86 -13.94
N GLU A 13 -4.76 -0.41 -15.14
CA GLU A 13 -5.69 0.14 -16.13
C GLU A 13 -6.81 -0.86 -16.46
N THR A 14 -6.44 -2.12 -16.68
CA THR A 14 -7.40 -3.16 -17.07
C THR A 14 -8.26 -3.62 -15.88
N ASN A 15 -7.68 -3.72 -14.68
CA ASN A 15 -8.32 -4.42 -13.57
C ASN A 15 -8.92 -3.51 -12.49
N THR A 16 -8.65 -2.19 -12.49
CA THR A 16 -9.14 -1.28 -11.43
C THR A 16 -10.66 -1.34 -11.25
N ARG A 17 -11.43 -1.28 -12.33
CA ARG A 17 -12.90 -1.33 -12.24
C ARG A 17 -13.39 -2.68 -11.69
N LEU A 18 -12.78 -3.76 -12.14
CA LEU A 18 -13.10 -5.10 -11.68
C LEU A 18 -12.78 -5.26 -10.18
N PHE A 19 -11.64 -4.76 -9.74
CA PHE A 19 -11.25 -4.78 -8.32
C PHE A 19 -12.25 -3.99 -7.46
N LEU A 20 -12.65 -2.78 -7.84
CA LEU A 20 -13.64 -2.01 -7.11
C LEU A 20 -14.99 -2.75 -6.96
N HIS A 21 -15.40 -3.48 -7.98
CA HIS A 21 -16.67 -4.24 -7.93
C HIS A 21 -16.56 -5.53 -7.12
N LEU A 22 -15.44 -6.27 -7.21
CA LEU A 22 -15.30 -7.61 -6.62
C LEU A 22 -14.64 -7.60 -5.24
N SER A 23 -13.81 -6.60 -4.90
CA SER A 23 -13.10 -6.56 -3.61
C SER A 23 -14.00 -6.20 -2.43
N GLY A 24 -15.18 -5.61 -2.68
CA GLY A 24 -16.07 -5.08 -1.64
C GLY A 24 -15.59 -3.74 -1.05
N GLY A 25 -14.52 -3.15 -1.59
CA GLY A 25 -14.04 -1.81 -1.23
C GLY A 25 -14.75 -0.67 -1.97
N ARG A 26 -15.86 -0.94 -2.65
CA ARG A 26 -16.57 0.09 -3.45
C ARG A 26 -17.10 1.25 -2.59
N SER A 27 -17.63 0.96 -1.42
CA SER A 27 -18.15 1.98 -0.49
C SER A 27 -17.06 2.87 0.08
N THR A 28 -15.85 2.32 0.28
CA THR A 28 -14.69 3.01 0.85
C THR A 28 -13.68 3.48 -0.20
N TYR A 29 -13.91 3.20 -1.48
CA TYR A 29 -12.95 3.46 -2.56
C TYR A 29 -11.56 2.85 -2.29
N SER A 30 -11.52 1.66 -1.66
CA SER A 30 -10.29 1.00 -1.25
C SER A 30 -9.93 -0.15 -2.19
N LEU A 31 -8.66 -0.24 -2.57
CA LEU A 31 -8.12 -1.36 -3.38
C LEU A 31 -7.27 -2.33 -2.55
N HIS A 32 -6.83 -1.92 -1.35
CA HIS A 32 -6.10 -2.76 -0.40
C HIS A 32 -7.02 -3.75 0.32
N ARG A 33 -6.43 -4.66 1.10
CA ARG A 33 -7.16 -5.65 1.92
C ARG A 33 -7.75 -5.01 3.18
N PRO A 34 -8.87 -5.54 3.69
CA PRO A 34 -9.42 -5.12 4.98
C PRO A 34 -8.59 -5.70 6.14
N VAL A 35 -8.40 -4.89 7.18
CA VAL A 35 -7.67 -5.22 8.41
C VAL A 35 -8.63 -5.15 9.59
N TRP A 36 -8.80 -6.25 10.31
CA TRP A 36 -9.73 -6.41 11.43
C TRP A 36 -9.00 -6.15 12.76
N GLY A 37 -8.46 -4.92 12.89
CA GLY A 37 -7.78 -4.50 14.09
C GLY A 37 -8.73 -4.13 15.23
N GLU A 38 -8.16 -3.54 16.28
CA GLU A 38 -8.91 -3.13 17.47
C GLU A 38 -10.07 -2.18 17.14
N GLY A 39 -11.26 -2.46 17.71
CA GLY A 39 -12.46 -1.65 17.52
C GLY A 39 -13.11 -1.77 16.14
N VAL A 40 -12.75 -2.78 15.34
CA VAL A 40 -13.34 -3.03 14.01
C VAL A 40 -14.46 -4.05 14.13
N SER A 41 -15.70 -3.64 13.81
CA SER A 41 -16.91 -4.47 13.86
C SER A 41 -17.53 -4.74 12.48
N SER A 42 -17.22 -3.91 11.49
CA SER A 42 -17.78 -3.99 10.15
C SER A 42 -16.72 -4.09 9.07
N ARG A 43 -17.11 -4.58 7.89
CA ARG A 43 -16.22 -4.65 6.73
C ARG A 43 -15.78 -3.26 6.24
N ALA A 44 -16.63 -2.26 6.34
CA ALA A 44 -16.30 -0.88 5.99
C ALA A 44 -15.21 -0.34 6.92
N GLU A 45 -15.35 -0.55 8.23
CA GLU A 45 -14.32 -0.21 9.22
C GLU A 45 -13.02 -0.98 9.01
N ALA A 46 -13.09 -2.26 8.60
CA ALA A 46 -11.90 -3.04 8.29
C ALA A 46 -11.13 -2.49 7.08
N PHE A 47 -11.82 -1.94 6.08
CA PHE A 47 -11.17 -1.21 4.98
C PHE A 47 -10.66 0.17 5.43
N ALA A 48 -11.33 0.85 6.36
CA ALA A 48 -10.90 2.13 6.89
C ALA A 48 -9.74 2.02 7.90
N TYR A 49 -9.51 0.84 8.48
CA TYR A 49 -8.52 0.67 9.54
C TYR A 49 -7.09 1.11 9.16
N PRO A 50 -6.52 0.77 8.00
CA PRO A 50 -5.22 1.28 7.58
C PRO A 50 -5.19 2.81 7.48
N TYR A 51 -6.26 3.43 6.99
CA TYR A 51 -6.37 4.89 6.93
C TYR A 51 -6.45 5.53 8.32
N ARG A 52 -7.12 4.87 9.26
CA ARG A 52 -7.18 5.29 10.68
C ARG A 52 -5.81 5.27 11.35
N LEU A 53 -4.94 4.32 10.98
CA LEU A 53 -3.55 4.31 11.45
C LEU A 53 -2.79 5.53 10.91
N VAL A 54 -2.98 5.89 9.64
CA VAL A 54 -2.37 7.09 9.04
C VAL A 54 -2.94 8.35 9.69
N ALA A 55 -4.26 8.43 9.91
CA ALA A 55 -4.91 9.59 10.56
C ALA A 55 -4.34 9.86 11.97
N ARG A 56 -4.07 8.81 12.75
CA ARG A 56 -3.39 8.94 14.06
C ARG A 56 -2.02 9.61 13.95
N GLU A 57 -1.28 9.31 12.89
CA GLU A 57 0.03 9.94 12.65
C GLU A 57 -0.11 11.39 12.18
N VAL A 58 -1.18 11.74 11.45
CA VAL A 58 -1.54 13.12 11.13
C VAL A 58 -1.86 13.90 12.41
N GLU A 59 -2.71 13.34 13.27
CA GLU A 59 -3.14 13.95 14.55
C GLU A 59 -2.00 14.10 15.56
N ALA A 60 -0.95 13.30 15.43
CA ALA A 60 0.23 13.35 16.31
C ALA A 60 1.34 14.29 15.78
N LEU A 61 1.13 14.98 14.66
CA LEU A 61 1.99 16.07 14.22
C LEU A 61 1.76 17.33 15.09
N PRO A 62 2.76 18.23 15.21
CA PRO A 62 2.56 19.50 15.90
C PRO A 62 1.37 20.28 15.35
N GLU A 63 0.58 20.88 16.24
CA GLU A 63 -0.54 21.73 15.85
C GLU A 63 -0.07 22.91 15.00
N SER A 64 -0.88 23.27 13.99
CA SER A 64 -0.66 24.38 13.07
C SER A 64 -2.01 24.94 12.63
N ASP A 65 -2.05 26.24 12.37
CA ASP A 65 -3.22 26.90 11.77
C ASP A 65 -3.40 26.53 10.29
N ASP A 66 -2.32 26.11 9.63
CA ASP A 66 -2.35 25.64 8.23
C ASP A 66 -2.81 24.19 8.14
N PRO A 67 -3.53 23.81 7.07
CA PRO A 67 -3.90 22.42 6.81
C PRO A 67 -2.67 21.50 6.73
N VAL A 68 -2.71 20.33 7.40
CA VAL A 68 -1.69 19.31 7.29
C VAL A 68 -1.62 18.81 5.85
N ARG A 69 -0.45 18.91 5.23
CA ARG A 69 -0.23 18.47 3.85
C ARG A 69 0.17 17.01 3.83
N VAL A 70 -0.65 16.20 3.14
CA VAL A 70 -0.46 14.74 3.08
C VAL A 70 -0.25 14.27 1.65
N LEU A 71 0.67 13.31 1.46
CA LEU A 71 0.96 12.67 0.17
C LEU A 71 0.69 11.17 0.23
N ASP A 72 -0.20 10.68 -0.63
CA ASP A 72 -0.49 9.25 -0.81
C ASP A 72 0.34 8.69 -1.98
N LEU A 73 1.32 7.87 -1.66
CA LEU A 73 2.26 7.26 -2.61
C LEU A 73 1.68 5.93 -3.13
N GLY A 74 0.92 6.01 -4.20
CA GLY A 74 0.19 4.88 -4.77
C GLY A 74 -1.29 4.88 -4.39
N CYS A 75 -1.93 6.05 -4.48
CA CYS A 75 -3.26 6.33 -3.95
C CYS A 75 -4.42 5.49 -4.54
N GLY A 76 -4.16 4.70 -5.56
CA GLY A 76 -5.22 3.97 -6.24
C GLY A 76 -6.35 4.92 -6.67
N VAL A 77 -7.57 4.64 -6.25
CA VAL A 77 -8.76 5.45 -6.56
C VAL A 77 -9.07 6.50 -5.50
N GLY A 78 -8.17 6.73 -4.54
CA GLY A 78 -8.21 7.86 -3.61
C GLY A 78 -8.87 7.59 -2.26
N GLY A 79 -9.15 6.33 -1.89
CA GLY A 79 -9.85 6.00 -0.64
C GLY A 79 -9.19 6.60 0.60
N GLY A 80 -7.85 6.50 0.73
CA GLY A 80 -7.11 7.08 1.84
C GLY A 80 -7.14 8.61 1.85
N VAL A 81 -7.00 9.23 0.68
CA VAL A 81 -7.10 10.69 0.52
C VAL A 81 -8.45 11.20 1.01
N PHE A 82 -9.56 10.56 0.58
CA PHE A 82 -10.90 10.94 1.02
C PHE A 82 -11.08 10.76 2.52
N TYR A 83 -10.64 9.59 3.05
CA TYR A 83 -10.75 9.31 4.47
C TYR A 83 -10.06 10.38 5.33
N LEU A 84 -8.82 10.75 4.98
CA LEU A 84 -8.06 11.73 5.76
C LEU A 84 -8.68 13.13 5.70
N VAL A 85 -9.20 13.55 4.55
CA VAL A 85 -9.85 14.86 4.41
C VAL A 85 -11.21 14.92 5.12
N GLU A 86 -11.95 13.81 5.17
CA GLU A 86 -13.30 13.75 5.75
C GLU A 86 -13.29 13.42 7.25
N GLU A 87 -12.32 12.62 7.74
CA GLU A 87 -12.37 12.03 9.07
C GLU A 87 -11.27 12.51 10.04
N SER A 88 -10.26 13.27 9.58
CA SER A 88 -9.24 13.84 10.48
C SER A 88 -9.83 14.96 11.33
N ARG A 89 -9.35 15.11 12.56
CA ARG A 89 -9.83 16.14 13.51
C ARG A 89 -9.54 17.56 13.07
N GLY A 90 -8.44 17.77 12.33
CA GLY A 90 -8.04 19.07 11.81
C GLY A 90 -8.09 19.11 10.28
N PRO A 91 -7.89 20.31 9.69
CA PRO A 91 -7.90 20.47 8.24
C PRO A 91 -6.73 19.73 7.59
N VAL A 92 -7.03 18.93 6.56
CA VAL A 92 -6.05 18.19 5.77
C VAL A 92 -6.14 18.58 4.30
N SER A 93 -4.99 18.81 3.67
CA SER A 93 -4.86 18.97 2.22
C SER A 93 -4.07 17.76 1.68
N ALA A 94 -4.73 16.88 0.94
CA ALA A 94 -4.14 15.61 0.54
C ALA A 94 -3.95 15.51 -0.98
N THR A 95 -2.77 15.04 -1.38
CA THR A 95 -2.43 14.76 -2.78
C THR A 95 -2.18 13.25 -2.95
N GLY A 96 -2.89 12.63 -3.88
CA GLY A 96 -2.64 11.24 -4.27
C GLY A 96 -1.89 11.14 -5.59
N VAL A 97 -0.88 10.26 -5.64
CA VAL A 97 -0.11 9.95 -6.86
C VAL A 97 -0.34 8.50 -7.26
N THR A 98 -0.60 8.25 -8.53
CA THR A 98 -0.75 6.89 -9.10
C THR A 98 -0.28 6.84 -10.55
N LEU A 99 0.19 5.65 -10.99
CA LEU A 99 0.58 5.38 -12.37
C LEU A 99 -0.60 5.24 -13.34
N SER A 100 -1.84 5.09 -12.84
CA SER A 100 -3.02 4.77 -13.66
C SER A 100 -3.84 6.02 -13.99
N PRO A 101 -3.91 6.42 -15.28
CA PRO A 101 -4.83 7.47 -15.72
C PRO A 101 -6.29 7.19 -15.36
N THR A 102 -6.71 5.92 -15.39
CA THR A 102 -8.07 5.53 -15.01
C THR A 102 -8.34 5.79 -13.54
N GLN A 103 -7.37 5.46 -12.65
CA GLN A 103 -7.50 5.75 -11.22
C GLN A 103 -7.59 7.26 -10.96
N VAL A 104 -6.75 8.07 -11.60
CA VAL A 104 -6.81 9.54 -11.50
C VAL A 104 -8.20 10.06 -11.92
N ARG A 105 -8.75 9.58 -13.04
CA ARG A 105 -10.09 10.01 -13.50
C ARG A 105 -11.18 9.64 -12.50
N LEU A 106 -11.14 8.41 -11.96
CA LEU A 106 -12.11 7.93 -10.97
C LEU A 106 -12.01 8.74 -9.67
N ALA A 107 -10.81 8.94 -9.15
CA ALA A 107 -10.55 9.70 -7.93
C ALA A 107 -11.02 11.16 -8.07
N ARG A 108 -10.68 11.84 -9.16
CA ARG A 108 -11.13 13.22 -9.43
C ARG A 108 -12.65 13.33 -9.56
N ARG A 109 -13.31 12.33 -10.19
CA ARG A 109 -14.78 12.29 -10.26
C ARG A 109 -15.39 12.14 -8.88
N GLU A 110 -14.82 11.27 -8.06
CA GLU A 110 -15.30 11.01 -6.71
C GLU A 110 -15.08 12.24 -5.80
N ALA A 111 -13.93 12.93 -5.89
CA ALA A 111 -13.67 14.17 -5.16
C ALA A 111 -14.73 15.24 -5.44
N ARG A 112 -15.12 15.40 -6.72
CA ARG A 112 -16.22 16.31 -7.09
C ARG A 112 -17.56 15.87 -6.50
N ARG A 113 -17.87 14.56 -6.53
CA ARG A 113 -19.11 14.01 -5.98
C ARG A 113 -19.23 14.24 -4.46
N ARG A 114 -18.09 14.15 -3.74
CA ARG A 114 -17.99 14.36 -2.29
C ARG A 114 -17.89 15.85 -1.90
N GLY A 115 -17.70 16.75 -2.87
CA GLY A 115 -17.50 18.18 -2.59
C GLY A 115 -16.14 18.53 -1.98
N CYS A 116 -15.16 17.63 -2.00
CA CYS A 116 -13.85 17.81 -1.38
C CYS A 116 -12.72 18.17 -2.36
N SER A 117 -13.04 18.58 -3.59
CA SER A 117 -12.04 18.92 -4.63
C SER A 117 -11.09 20.07 -4.25
N GLY A 118 -11.43 20.89 -3.27
CA GLY A 118 -10.56 21.95 -2.75
C GLY A 118 -9.45 21.42 -1.84
N ALA A 119 -9.69 20.29 -1.15
CA ALA A 119 -8.76 19.68 -0.22
C ALA A 119 -8.09 18.42 -0.79
N CYS A 120 -8.63 17.83 -1.88
CA CYS A 120 -8.12 16.62 -2.52
C CYS A 120 -7.55 16.92 -3.90
N SER A 121 -6.33 16.50 -4.16
CA SER A 121 -5.74 16.53 -5.51
C SER A 121 -5.22 15.13 -5.91
N PHE A 122 -5.30 14.82 -7.21
CA PHE A 122 -4.84 13.53 -7.75
C PHE A 122 -3.97 13.75 -8.97
N ARG A 123 -2.77 13.17 -8.97
CA ARG A 123 -1.77 13.33 -10.04
C ARG A 123 -1.40 11.99 -10.65
N LEU A 124 -1.25 11.99 -11.96
CA LEU A 124 -0.60 10.90 -12.66
C LEU A 124 0.90 11.05 -12.42
N GLY A 125 1.52 10.03 -11.87
CA GLY A 125 2.96 10.05 -11.56
C GLY A 125 3.43 8.72 -11.02
N ASN A 126 4.75 8.60 -10.93
CA ASN A 126 5.44 7.46 -10.36
C ASN A 126 6.03 7.87 -9.00
N PHE A 127 5.78 7.14 -7.95
CA PHE A 127 6.39 7.40 -6.64
C PHE A 127 7.92 7.12 -6.61
N LEU A 128 8.50 6.54 -7.67
CA LEU A 128 9.96 6.43 -7.88
C LEU A 128 10.55 7.61 -8.70
N ASP A 129 9.71 8.55 -9.10
CA ASP A 129 10.06 9.75 -9.87
C ASP A 129 8.89 10.73 -9.69
N LEU A 130 8.81 11.34 -8.50
CA LEU A 130 7.68 12.16 -8.12
C LEU A 130 7.63 13.44 -8.95
N PRO A 131 6.46 13.84 -9.43
CA PRO A 131 6.31 15.17 -10.01
C PRO A 131 6.63 16.24 -8.95
N ALA A 132 7.06 17.42 -9.37
CA ALA A 132 7.29 18.54 -8.46
C ALA A 132 6.04 18.81 -7.62
N LEU A 133 6.18 18.70 -6.30
CA LEU A 133 5.15 18.89 -5.30
C LEU A 133 5.65 19.82 -4.22
N PRO A 134 4.78 20.61 -3.58
CA PRO A 134 5.12 21.28 -2.33
C PRO A 134 5.54 20.25 -1.28
N SER A 135 6.45 20.63 -0.39
CA SER A 135 6.85 19.80 0.73
C SER A 135 5.63 19.44 1.60
N VAL A 136 5.57 18.18 2.06
CA VAL A 136 4.45 17.66 2.84
C VAL A 136 4.86 17.36 4.29
N ASP A 137 3.86 17.33 5.17
CA ASP A 137 4.03 17.03 6.58
C ASP A 137 4.05 15.52 6.83
N LEU A 138 3.27 14.78 6.02
CA LEU A 138 3.20 13.32 6.08
C LEU A 138 3.07 12.73 4.68
N ALA A 139 3.80 11.65 4.40
CA ALA A 139 3.51 10.78 3.26
C ALA A 139 3.16 9.38 3.75
N TYR A 140 2.38 8.64 2.96
CA TYR A 140 2.10 7.24 3.27
C TYR A 140 2.00 6.40 2.00
N ALA A 141 2.21 5.08 2.17
CA ALA A 141 1.98 4.08 1.15
C ALA A 141 1.29 2.87 1.76
N ILE A 142 0.16 2.46 1.19
CA ILE A 142 -0.60 1.27 1.60
C ILE A 142 -0.66 0.29 0.44
N GLU A 143 -0.04 -0.89 0.61
CA GLU A 143 0.08 -1.94 -0.43
C GLU A 143 0.63 -1.40 -1.77
N ALA A 144 1.58 -0.46 -1.69
CA ALA A 144 2.20 0.20 -2.83
C ALA A 144 3.73 0.05 -2.84
N PHE A 145 4.39 0.11 -1.67
CA PHE A 145 5.84 -0.03 -1.56
C PHE A 145 6.33 -1.40 -2.06
N VAL A 146 5.58 -2.46 -1.80
CA VAL A 146 5.89 -3.83 -2.27
C VAL A 146 6.05 -3.90 -3.80
N LEU A 147 5.49 -2.94 -4.54
CA LEU A 147 5.57 -2.83 -6.00
C LEU A 147 6.78 -1.99 -6.47
N ALA A 148 7.53 -1.35 -5.55
CA ALA A 148 8.68 -0.52 -5.89
C ALA A 148 9.79 -1.35 -6.54
N SER A 149 10.09 -1.09 -7.80
CA SER A 149 11.21 -1.76 -8.50
C SER A 149 12.57 -1.37 -7.92
N ASP A 150 12.67 -0.16 -7.36
CA ASP A 150 13.83 0.35 -6.63
C ASP A 150 13.38 0.89 -5.25
N PRO A 151 13.45 0.07 -4.18
CA PRO A 151 13.11 0.51 -2.83
C PRO A 151 13.98 1.64 -2.29
N ALA A 152 15.25 1.74 -2.69
CA ALA A 152 16.11 2.85 -2.27
C ALA A 152 15.66 4.17 -2.90
N GLN A 153 15.29 4.14 -4.18
CA GLN A 153 14.72 5.31 -4.87
C GLN A 153 13.41 5.76 -4.23
N PHE A 154 12.53 4.80 -3.82
CA PHE A 154 11.32 5.14 -3.09
C PHE A 154 11.60 6.00 -1.85
N PHE A 155 12.60 5.63 -1.04
CA PHE A 155 12.95 6.41 0.16
C PHE A 155 13.61 7.74 -0.19
N ARG A 156 14.40 7.84 -1.27
CA ARG A 156 14.93 9.12 -1.76
C ARG A 156 13.83 10.11 -2.14
N GLU A 157 12.84 9.63 -2.93
CA GLU A 157 11.68 10.43 -3.33
C GLU A 157 10.83 10.86 -2.12
N ALA A 158 10.57 9.93 -1.20
CA ALA A 158 9.85 10.24 0.02
C ALA A 158 10.59 11.29 0.87
N ALA A 159 11.91 11.15 1.01
CA ALA A 159 12.73 12.12 1.74
C ALA A 159 12.75 13.50 1.05
N ALA A 160 12.76 13.57 -0.27
CA ALA A 160 12.67 14.84 -0.99
C ALA A 160 11.31 15.52 -0.80
N ALA A 161 10.23 14.74 -0.71
CA ALA A 161 8.87 15.26 -0.58
C ALA A 161 8.49 15.67 0.85
N ILE A 162 8.96 14.96 1.87
CA ILE A 162 8.59 15.17 3.28
C ILE A 162 9.50 16.22 3.91
N ARG A 163 8.95 17.20 4.64
CA ARG A 163 9.76 18.16 5.40
C ARG A 163 10.54 17.52 6.57
N PRO A 164 11.63 18.11 7.08
CA PRO A 164 12.24 17.68 8.33
C PRO A 164 11.21 17.68 9.48
N GLY A 165 11.23 16.67 10.34
CA GLY A 165 10.22 16.41 11.38
C GLY A 165 8.89 15.86 10.87
N GLY A 166 8.72 15.71 9.55
CA GLY A 166 7.55 15.06 8.96
C GLY A 166 7.63 13.54 9.02
N ARG A 167 6.52 12.85 8.65
CA ARG A 167 6.37 11.41 8.82
C ARG A 167 6.17 10.66 7.52
N LEU A 168 6.66 9.42 7.48
CA LEU A 168 6.35 8.43 6.43
C LEU A 168 5.70 7.21 7.08
N VAL A 169 4.52 6.82 6.61
CA VAL A 169 3.82 5.61 7.07
C VAL A 169 3.80 4.58 5.95
N LEU A 170 4.34 3.39 6.20
CA LEU A 170 4.27 2.25 5.28
C LEU A 170 3.39 1.16 5.87
N ILE A 171 2.34 0.74 5.14
CA ILE A 171 1.52 -0.41 5.49
C ILE A 171 1.59 -1.40 4.34
N ASP A 172 2.41 -2.46 4.50
CA ASP A 172 2.68 -3.36 3.38
C ASP A 172 3.13 -4.76 3.82
N ASP A 173 3.23 -5.66 2.84
CA ASP A 173 3.78 -7.00 2.98
C ASP A 173 5.31 -6.94 3.05
N LEU A 174 5.88 -7.45 4.13
CA LEU A 174 7.34 -7.54 4.32
C LEU A 174 7.76 -9.00 4.55
N LEU A 175 8.93 -9.37 4.04
CA LEU A 175 9.52 -10.68 4.33
C LEU A 175 9.79 -10.82 5.82
N ALA A 176 9.50 -11.98 6.37
CA ALA A 176 9.95 -12.36 7.70
C ALA A 176 11.49 -12.31 7.79
N PRO A 177 12.05 -12.08 8.97
CA PRO A 177 13.50 -12.14 9.19
C PRO A 177 14.11 -13.45 8.70
N PRO A 178 15.38 -13.47 8.25
CA PRO A 178 16.04 -14.70 7.80
C PRO A 178 16.03 -15.83 8.84
N ALA A 179 16.13 -15.48 10.12
CA ALA A 179 16.10 -16.47 11.22
C ALA A 179 14.73 -17.20 11.30
N GLU A 180 13.62 -16.51 11.10
CA GLU A 180 12.28 -17.11 11.09
C GLU A 180 12.02 -17.94 9.81
N ARG A 181 12.76 -17.63 8.73
CA ARG A 181 12.70 -18.40 7.47
C ARG A 181 13.72 -19.53 7.39
N SER A 182 14.63 -19.64 8.39
CA SER A 182 15.61 -20.71 8.48
C SER A 182 14.89 -22.05 8.64
N GLY A 183 15.13 -22.99 7.73
CA GLY A 183 14.40 -24.26 7.68
C GLY A 183 13.15 -24.25 6.81
N SER A 184 12.81 -23.12 6.16
CA SER A 184 11.77 -23.13 5.13
C SER A 184 12.21 -24.00 3.95
N ASP A 185 11.40 -25.01 3.63
CA ASP A 185 11.64 -25.95 2.55
C ASP A 185 11.49 -25.26 1.16
N ASP A 186 11.88 -25.95 0.10
CA ASP A 186 11.72 -25.48 -1.28
C ASP A 186 10.26 -25.10 -1.60
N ARG A 187 9.29 -25.70 -0.93
CA ARG A 187 7.87 -25.42 -1.10
C ARG A 187 7.52 -24.05 -0.55
N ALA A 188 8.05 -23.67 0.61
CA ALA A 188 7.86 -22.35 1.20
C ALA A 188 8.46 -21.26 0.31
N GLN A 189 9.68 -21.45 -0.18
CA GLN A 189 10.32 -20.52 -1.11
C GLN A 189 9.55 -20.39 -2.44
N ARG A 190 8.92 -21.47 -2.92
CA ARG A 190 8.04 -21.42 -4.10
C ARG A 190 6.85 -20.49 -3.89
N TRP A 191 6.26 -20.44 -2.70
CA TRP A 191 5.16 -19.51 -2.41
C TRP A 191 5.63 -18.06 -2.52
N VAL A 192 6.76 -17.69 -1.93
CA VAL A 192 7.33 -16.35 -2.03
C VAL A 192 7.61 -15.97 -3.49
N ARG A 193 8.25 -16.87 -4.27
CA ARG A 193 8.48 -16.63 -5.71
C ARG A 193 7.17 -16.46 -6.49
N THR A 194 6.15 -17.27 -6.19
CA THR A 194 4.85 -17.20 -6.86
C THR A 194 4.13 -15.88 -6.54
N PHE A 195 4.18 -15.43 -5.29
CA PHE A 195 3.64 -14.12 -4.91
C PHE A 195 4.37 -13.00 -5.64
N ARG A 196 5.70 -12.97 -5.58
CA ARG A 196 6.52 -11.95 -6.29
C ARG A 196 6.17 -11.85 -7.77
N ALA A 197 6.10 -12.99 -8.44
CA ALA A 197 5.81 -13.02 -9.88
C ALA A 197 4.35 -12.66 -10.20
N GLY A 198 3.40 -13.10 -9.35
CA GLY A 198 1.97 -12.87 -9.55
C GLY A 198 1.53 -11.44 -9.33
N TRP A 199 2.14 -10.76 -8.36
CA TRP A 199 1.83 -9.36 -7.99
C TRP A 199 2.88 -8.36 -8.45
N GLN A 200 3.93 -8.81 -9.12
CA GLN A 200 5.10 -7.98 -9.49
C GLN A 200 5.73 -7.31 -8.25
N ALA A 201 5.77 -8.04 -7.13
CA ALA A 201 6.21 -7.54 -5.83
C ALA A 201 7.74 -7.40 -5.77
N ALA A 202 8.31 -6.53 -6.62
CA ALA A 202 9.73 -6.29 -6.75
C ALA A 202 10.33 -5.64 -5.48
N GLY A 203 9.52 -4.84 -4.78
CA GLY A 203 9.87 -4.15 -3.53
C GLY A 203 9.83 -5.02 -2.28
N LEU A 204 9.42 -6.30 -2.36
CA LEU A 204 9.32 -7.18 -1.20
C LEU A 204 10.69 -7.34 -0.51
N ARG A 205 10.84 -6.77 0.69
CA ARG A 205 12.05 -6.79 1.53
C ARG A 205 11.67 -7.16 2.97
N SER A 206 12.67 -7.49 3.80
CA SER A 206 12.45 -7.64 5.25
C SER A 206 12.34 -6.26 5.91
N ALA A 207 11.69 -6.22 7.08
CA ALA A 207 11.57 -4.99 7.87
C ALA A 207 12.95 -4.37 8.19
N ASP A 208 13.96 -5.20 8.48
CA ASP A 208 15.33 -4.72 8.72
C ASP A 208 15.93 -4.03 7.51
N THR A 209 15.75 -4.62 6.31
CA THR A 209 16.21 -4.00 5.07
C THR A 209 15.48 -2.68 4.81
N VAL A 210 14.16 -2.65 5.04
CA VAL A 210 13.34 -1.43 4.88
C VAL A 210 13.82 -0.34 5.85
N ARG A 211 14.07 -0.66 7.11
CA ARG A 211 14.59 0.27 8.12
C ARG A 211 16.00 0.79 7.76
N SER A 212 16.86 -0.08 7.20
CA SER A 212 18.19 0.35 6.74
C SER A 212 18.11 1.36 5.59
N LEU A 213 17.32 1.04 4.55
CA LEU A 213 17.11 1.93 3.41
C LEU A 213 16.49 3.27 3.84
N ALA A 214 15.55 3.26 4.75
CA ALA A 214 14.94 4.46 5.30
C ALA A 214 15.99 5.33 6.04
N ARG A 215 16.82 4.70 6.88
CA ARG A 215 17.86 5.37 7.65
C ARG A 215 18.90 6.06 6.75
N GLU A 216 19.28 5.41 5.64
CA GLU A 216 20.20 5.98 4.64
C GLU A 216 19.66 7.28 4.02
N GLN A 217 18.35 7.50 4.10
CA GLN A 217 17.68 8.71 3.58
C GLN A 217 17.23 9.66 4.72
N GLY A 218 17.79 9.52 5.93
CA GLY A 218 17.51 10.41 7.05
C GLY A 218 16.18 10.16 7.75
N PHE A 219 15.66 8.92 7.70
CA PHE A 219 14.49 8.50 8.45
C PHE A 219 14.86 7.68 9.70
N VAL A 220 14.15 7.90 10.78
CA VAL A 220 14.22 7.08 12.01
C VAL A 220 12.88 6.35 12.15
N CYS A 221 12.92 5.03 12.32
CA CYS A 221 11.73 4.23 12.59
C CYS A 221 11.24 4.52 14.02
N ARG A 222 10.01 4.98 14.17
CA ARG A 222 9.36 5.31 15.45
C ARG A 222 8.44 4.20 15.94
N ASP A 223 7.81 3.48 15.02
CA ASP A 223 6.89 2.40 15.35
C ASP A 223 6.94 1.30 14.28
N ASP A 224 6.70 0.06 14.70
CA ASP A 224 6.71 -1.13 13.85
C ASP A 224 5.71 -2.16 14.40
N ARG A 225 4.52 -2.22 13.79
CA ARG A 225 3.41 -3.09 14.22
C ARG A 225 3.16 -4.19 13.22
N ASP A 226 3.01 -5.41 13.74
CA ASP A 226 2.52 -6.54 12.95
C ASP A 226 0.99 -6.53 12.88
N LEU A 227 0.46 -6.33 11.69
CA LEU A 227 -0.97 -6.37 11.41
C LEU A 227 -1.43 -7.75 10.89
N THR A 228 -0.53 -8.70 10.72
CA THR A 228 -0.84 -10.05 10.21
C THR A 228 -1.94 -10.74 11.01
N PRO A 229 -1.95 -10.69 12.37
CA PRO A 229 -3.01 -11.30 13.18
C PRO A 229 -4.40 -10.70 12.94
N ALA A 230 -4.46 -9.46 12.45
CA ALA A 230 -5.70 -8.77 12.13
C ALA A 230 -6.23 -9.05 10.71
N LEU A 231 -5.58 -9.95 9.96
CA LEU A 231 -6.03 -10.35 8.63
C LEU A 231 -6.95 -11.58 8.74
N HIS A 232 -8.13 -11.50 8.14
CA HIS A 232 -8.99 -12.67 7.97
C HIS A 232 -8.54 -13.45 6.74
N LEU A 233 -7.72 -14.46 6.96
CA LEU A 233 -7.25 -15.42 5.96
C LEU A 233 -8.30 -16.54 5.79
N ASP A 234 -8.23 -17.30 4.67
CA ASP A 234 -9.10 -18.47 4.40
C ASP A 234 -10.58 -18.20 4.23
N ARG A 235 -10.94 -17.07 3.66
CA ARG A 235 -12.34 -16.81 3.29
C ARG A 235 -12.82 -17.84 2.27
N LEU A 236 -14.13 -18.04 2.19
CA LEU A 236 -14.74 -18.97 1.23
C LEU A 236 -14.24 -18.74 -0.20
N ARG A 237 -14.14 -17.47 -0.64
CA ARG A 237 -13.57 -17.09 -1.94
C ARG A 237 -12.13 -17.62 -2.11
N ASP A 238 -11.30 -17.52 -1.10
CA ASP A 238 -9.89 -17.91 -1.14
C ASP A 238 -9.75 -19.43 -1.26
N ARG A 239 -10.64 -20.15 -0.60
CA ARG A 239 -10.76 -21.62 -0.71
C ARG A 239 -11.22 -22.03 -2.10
N LEU A 240 -12.18 -21.33 -2.69
CA LEU A 240 -12.62 -21.56 -4.07
C LEU A 240 -11.49 -21.29 -5.09
N ILE A 241 -10.72 -20.23 -4.91
CA ILE A 241 -9.54 -19.95 -5.75
C ILE A 241 -8.51 -21.09 -5.61
N ALA A 242 -8.22 -21.53 -4.40
CA ALA A 242 -7.28 -22.62 -4.14
C ALA A 242 -7.72 -23.93 -4.82
N TRP A 243 -9.02 -24.21 -4.84
CA TRP A 243 -9.56 -25.44 -5.40
C TRP A 243 -9.72 -25.37 -6.93
N ALA A 244 -10.22 -24.26 -7.48
CA ALA A 244 -10.59 -24.18 -8.90
C ALA A 244 -9.51 -23.54 -9.78
N VAL A 245 -8.75 -22.55 -9.28
CA VAL A 245 -7.82 -21.75 -10.09
C VAL A 245 -6.38 -22.26 -9.95
N VAL A 246 -5.95 -22.58 -8.74
CA VAL A 246 -4.55 -22.94 -8.48
C VAL A 246 -4.12 -24.22 -9.21
N PRO A 247 -4.91 -25.30 -9.31
CA PRO A 247 -4.55 -26.50 -10.09
C PRO A 247 -4.36 -26.21 -11.58
N LEU A 248 -5.08 -25.23 -12.11
CA LEU A 248 -5.01 -24.82 -13.52
C LEU A 248 -3.92 -23.77 -13.79
N ARG A 249 -3.04 -23.51 -12.80
CA ARG A 249 -1.97 -22.52 -12.89
C ARG A 249 -1.17 -22.60 -14.20
N PRO A 250 -0.70 -23.75 -14.72
CA PRO A 250 0.09 -23.80 -15.94
C PRO A 250 -0.64 -23.20 -17.15
N LEU A 251 -1.96 -23.39 -17.21
CA LEU A 251 -2.80 -22.86 -18.28
C LEU A 251 -3.16 -21.39 -18.06
N LEU A 252 -3.49 -21.02 -16.82
CA LEU A 252 -4.07 -19.71 -16.48
C LEU A 252 -3.03 -18.60 -16.27
N TRP A 253 -1.77 -18.96 -16.05
CA TRP A 253 -0.69 -18.00 -15.72
C TRP A 253 -0.46 -16.92 -16.78
N ARG A 254 -0.79 -17.18 -18.03
CA ARG A 254 -0.64 -16.21 -19.15
C ARG A 254 -1.57 -15.02 -19.05
N TRP A 255 -2.70 -15.13 -18.33
CA TRP A 255 -3.64 -14.02 -18.15
C TRP A 255 -3.36 -13.26 -16.86
N ALA A 256 -3.21 -11.92 -16.95
CA ALA A 256 -2.84 -11.06 -15.83
C ALA A 256 -3.79 -11.19 -14.62
N TYR A 257 -5.09 -11.29 -14.87
CA TYR A 257 -6.09 -11.48 -13.83
C TYR A 257 -5.85 -12.75 -13.00
N PHE A 258 -5.66 -13.89 -13.66
CA PHE A 258 -5.41 -15.17 -12.98
C PHE A 258 -4.05 -15.22 -12.30
N ARG A 259 -3.01 -14.57 -12.88
CA ARG A 259 -1.73 -14.38 -12.18
C ARG A 259 -1.93 -13.67 -10.84
N GLY A 260 -2.76 -12.61 -10.83
CA GLY A 260 -3.11 -11.89 -9.60
C GLY A 260 -3.80 -12.80 -8.57
N LEU A 261 -4.75 -13.65 -8.98
CA LEU A 261 -5.43 -14.59 -8.09
C LEU A 261 -4.47 -15.65 -7.53
N ILE A 262 -3.62 -16.21 -8.37
CA ILE A 262 -2.62 -17.22 -7.97
C ILE A 262 -1.56 -16.59 -7.05
N GLY A 263 -1.10 -15.38 -7.36
CA GLY A 263 -0.20 -14.61 -6.50
C GLY A 263 -0.82 -14.29 -5.14
N GLY A 264 -2.08 -13.88 -5.12
CA GLY A 264 -2.84 -13.63 -3.88
C GLY A 264 -3.01 -14.89 -3.02
N HIS A 265 -3.28 -16.05 -3.64
CA HIS A 265 -3.27 -17.32 -2.92
C HIS A 265 -1.88 -17.64 -2.34
N ALA A 266 -0.82 -17.44 -3.12
CA ALA A 266 0.55 -17.65 -2.64
C ALA A 266 0.90 -16.72 -1.47
N LEU A 267 0.47 -15.45 -1.50
CA LEU A 267 0.63 -14.52 -0.39
C LEU A 267 -0.06 -15.02 0.87
N GLN A 268 -1.30 -15.51 0.78
CA GLN A 268 -1.99 -16.10 1.94
C GLN A 268 -1.22 -17.29 2.52
N GLN A 269 -0.64 -18.15 1.66
CA GLN A 269 0.20 -19.24 2.13
C GLN A 269 1.48 -18.75 2.82
N CYS A 270 2.05 -17.63 2.37
CA CYS A 270 3.20 -17.00 3.02
C CYS A 270 2.81 -16.40 4.39
N LEU A 271 1.71 -15.65 4.47
CA LEU A 271 1.22 -15.06 5.72
C LEU A 271 0.93 -16.13 6.78
N LYS A 272 0.24 -17.22 6.42
CA LYS A 272 -0.06 -18.33 7.33
C LYS A 272 1.17 -19.06 7.86
N ARG A 273 2.26 -19.06 7.12
CA ARG A 273 3.51 -19.73 7.48
C ARG A 273 4.54 -18.79 8.10
N GLY A 274 4.18 -17.53 8.34
CA GLY A 274 5.11 -16.54 8.85
C GLY A 274 6.30 -16.25 7.91
N LEU A 275 6.14 -16.45 6.59
CA LEU A 275 7.18 -16.12 5.60
C LEU A 275 7.11 -14.65 5.18
N ILE A 276 5.94 -14.07 5.31
CA ILE A 276 5.62 -12.67 5.06
C ILE A 276 4.73 -12.20 6.20
N HIS A 277 4.99 -10.97 6.67
CA HIS A 277 4.17 -10.25 7.64
C HIS A 277 3.57 -9.01 6.99
N TYR A 278 2.34 -8.70 7.31
CA TYR A 278 1.69 -7.44 6.96
C TYR A 278 1.96 -6.44 8.06
N ARG A 279 2.76 -5.41 7.77
CA ARG A 279 3.29 -4.53 8.81
C ARG A 279 2.92 -3.07 8.57
N CYS A 280 2.79 -2.33 9.65
CA CYS A 280 2.73 -0.88 9.67
C CYS A 280 4.02 -0.34 10.26
N LEU A 281 4.82 0.35 9.45
CA LEU A 281 6.04 1.03 9.87
C LEU A 281 5.81 2.55 9.85
N VAL A 282 6.18 3.23 10.92
CA VAL A 282 6.14 4.69 11.02
C VAL A 282 7.57 5.21 11.12
N PHE A 283 7.91 6.11 10.22
CA PHE A 283 9.20 6.78 10.18
C PHE A 283 9.04 8.27 10.39
N GLU A 284 10.01 8.90 11.04
CA GLU A 284 10.14 10.35 11.14
C GLU A 284 11.40 10.79 10.38
N ARG A 285 11.28 11.86 9.59
CA ARG A 285 12.41 12.45 8.88
C ARG A 285 13.20 13.37 9.80
N THR A 286 14.44 13.02 10.08
CA THR A 286 15.34 13.78 10.98
C THR A 286 16.08 14.94 10.30
N GLY A 287 15.94 15.11 8.99
CA GLY A 287 16.73 16.06 8.20
C GLY A 287 18.06 15.47 7.74
N PRO A 288 18.75 16.13 6.82
CA PRO A 288 20.09 15.71 6.44
C PRO A 288 21.02 15.82 7.66
N GLN A 289 21.74 14.73 7.96
CA GLN A 289 22.87 14.74 8.90
C GLN A 289 24.08 15.40 8.28
#